data_92d528dddb251c984280c9d324af9b33
#
_entry.id   92d528dddb251c984280c9d324af9b33
#
_cell.length_a   1.000
_cell.length_b   1.000
_cell.length_c   1.000
_cell.angle_alpha   90.00
_cell.angle_beta   90.00
_cell.angle_gamma   90.00
#
_symmetry.space_group_name_H-M   'P 1'
#
loop_
_entity.id
_entity.type
_entity.pdbx_description
1 polymer ?
#
loop_
_entity_poly.entity_id
_entity_poly.type
_entity_poly.pdbx_seq_one_letter_code
_entity_poly.pdbx_strand_id
1 'polypeptide(L)'
;MVMTTSSVMRDRLRDSLPSKPVFKMNEPTAQLMGRYQPWHAGHRALFTLAYERVGQVAVLVRSQEYSEFLNPYSYTEVSETIEKDLTKHGYILDKDFIILQVPNITDITYGRKVGYTITEEILPKHIENISASNIRGKKDL
;
A
#
# COMPACT_ATOMS: atom_id res chain seq x y z
N MET A 1 14.59 28.82 0.04
CA MET A 1 15.56 28.07 0.86
C MET A 1 16.95 28.23 0.26
N VAL A 2 17.89 28.66 1.07
CA VAL A 2 19.28 28.81 0.60
C VAL A 2 19.97 27.47 0.77
N MET A 3 20.43 26.90 -0.34
CA MET A 3 21.15 25.63 -0.31
C MET A 3 22.63 25.87 0.04
N THR A 4 23.15 25.01 0.91
CA THR A 4 24.59 25.02 1.21
C THR A 4 25.37 24.51 -0.01
N THR A 5 26.67 24.83 -0.11
CA THR A 5 27.56 24.30 -1.16
C THR A 5 27.51 22.78 -1.22
N SER A 6 27.49 22.11 -0.06
CA SER A 6 27.40 20.67 0.06
C SER A 6 26.10 20.11 -0.53
N SER A 7 24.97 20.80 -0.31
CA SER A 7 23.68 20.40 -0.89
C SER A 7 23.67 20.54 -2.41
N VAL A 8 24.26 21.62 -2.94
CA VAL A 8 24.36 21.85 -4.39
C VAL A 8 25.21 20.75 -5.04
N MET A 9 26.31 20.37 -4.43
CA MET A 9 27.14 19.29 -4.96
C MET A 9 26.44 17.94 -4.95
N ARG A 10 25.68 17.64 -3.89
CA ARG A 10 24.89 16.42 -3.81
C ARG A 10 23.82 16.36 -4.89
N ASP A 11 23.16 17.47 -5.16
CA ASP A 11 22.15 17.55 -6.21
C ASP A 11 22.76 17.34 -7.60
N ARG A 12 23.96 17.91 -7.86
CA ARG A 12 24.68 17.70 -9.12
C ARG A 12 25.09 16.24 -9.32
N LEU A 13 25.57 15.57 -8.25
CA LEU A 13 25.90 14.16 -8.30
C LEU A 13 24.66 13.31 -8.55
N ARG A 14 23.52 13.67 -7.92
CA ARG A 14 22.24 12.98 -8.13
C ARG A 14 21.81 13.08 -9.58
N ASP A 15 21.93 14.25 -10.21
CA ASP A 15 21.57 14.47 -11.60
C ASP A 15 22.44 13.69 -12.56
N SER A 16 23.70 13.39 -12.19
CA SER A 16 24.63 12.63 -13.01
C SER A 16 24.52 11.12 -12.83
N LEU A 17 23.78 10.64 -11.83
CA LEU A 17 23.57 9.23 -11.57
C LEU A 17 22.22 8.76 -12.13
N PRO A 18 22.08 7.45 -12.45
CA PRO A 18 20.77 6.92 -12.78
C PRO A 18 19.78 7.22 -11.67
N SER A 19 18.63 7.77 -12.03
CA SER A 19 17.59 8.11 -11.06
C SER A 19 17.12 6.86 -10.33
N LYS A 20 17.25 6.83 -8.99
CA LYS A 20 16.59 5.80 -8.20
C LYS A 20 15.09 6.05 -8.22
N PRO A 21 14.26 5.00 -8.32
CA PRO A 21 12.82 5.15 -8.16
C PRO A 21 12.53 5.75 -6.79
N VAL A 22 11.71 6.82 -6.75
CA VAL A 22 11.35 7.50 -5.51
C VAL A 22 9.85 7.71 -5.49
N PHE A 23 9.22 7.31 -4.39
CA PHE A 23 7.82 7.62 -4.12
C PHE A 23 7.72 9.12 -3.85
N LYS A 24 6.77 9.78 -4.50
CA LYS A 24 6.65 11.25 -4.45
C LYS A 24 5.62 11.64 -3.40
N MET A 25 6.09 12.08 -2.24
CA MET A 25 5.23 12.35 -1.09
C MET A 25 4.20 13.46 -1.32
N ASN A 26 4.46 14.39 -2.23
CA ASN A 26 3.57 15.52 -2.53
C ASN A 26 2.70 15.32 -3.78
N GLU A 27 2.81 14.18 -4.45
CA GLU A 27 1.99 13.87 -5.61
C GLU A 27 0.69 13.18 -5.20
N PRO A 28 -0.35 13.24 -6.03
CA PRO A 28 -1.59 12.50 -5.77
C PRO A 28 -1.29 11.04 -5.50
N THR A 29 -1.91 10.52 -4.44
CA THR A 29 -1.65 9.18 -3.94
C THR A 29 -2.97 8.52 -3.58
N ALA A 30 -3.18 7.29 -4.02
CA ALA A 30 -4.31 6.51 -3.57
C ALA A 30 -3.99 5.86 -2.22
N GLN A 31 -4.97 5.82 -1.33
CA GLN A 31 -4.85 5.09 -0.06
C GLN A 31 -5.58 3.76 -0.19
N LEU A 32 -4.91 2.69 0.18
CA LEU A 32 -5.52 1.37 0.28
C LEU A 32 -5.26 0.86 1.69
N MET A 33 -6.30 0.80 2.53
CA MET A 33 -6.16 0.42 3.94
C MET A 33 -6.89 -0.87 4.25
N GLY A 34 -6.27 -1.74 5.03
CA GLY A 34 -6.85 -2.99 5.47
C GLY A 34 -6.00 -3.69 6.52
N ARG A 35 -6.51 -4.81 7.03
CA ARG A 35 -5.76 -5.66 7.96
C ARG A 35 -4.79 -6.57 7.23
N TYR A 36 -5.18 -7.04 6.07
CA TYR A 36 -4.40 -7.94 5.19
C TYR A 36 -3.94 -9.21 5.92
N GLN A 37 -4.89 -10.00 6.36
CA GLN A 37 -4.68 -11.21 7.20
C GLN A 37 -5.12 -12.50 6.48
N PRO A 38 -4.48 -12.94 5.38
CA PRO A 38 -3.37 -12.30 4.68
C PRO A 38 -3.80 -11.39 3.52
N TRP A 39 -2.82 -10.72 2.94
CA TRP A 39 -2.96 -10.09 1.62
C TRP A 39 -3.19 -11.18 0.56
N HIS A 40 -4.07 -10.92 -0.39
CA HIS A 40 -4.41 -11.89 -1.44
C HIS A 40 -4.70 -11.20 -2.78
N ALA A 41 -5.04 -12.01 -3.79
CA ALA A 41 -5.28 -11.53 -5.15
C ALA A 41 -6.39 -10.47 -5.25
N GLY A 42 -7.40 -10.53 -4.39
CA GLY A 42 -8.45 -9.50 -4.33
C GLY A 42 -7.89 -8.14 -3.93
N HIS A 43 -6.99 -8.11 -2.95
CA HIS A 43 -6.31 -6.88 -2.54
C HIS A 43 -5.40 -6.35 -3.66
N ARG A 44 -4.69 -7.24 -4.34
CA ARG A 44 -3.86 -6.84 -5.48
C ARG A 44 -4.71 -6.24 -6.60
N ALA A 45 -5.89 -6.79 -6.86
CA ALA A 45 -6.80 -6.25 -7.86
C ALA A 45 -7.23 -4.81 -7.50
N LEU A 46 -7.55 -4.56 -6.24
CA LEU A 46 -7.86 -3.20 -5.76
C LEU A 46 -6.65 -2.28 -5.92
N PHE A 47 -5.47 -2.76 -5.57
CA PHE A 47 -4.23 -2.01 -5.73
C PHE A 47 -4.01 -1.61 -7.19
N THR A 48 -4.15 -2.55 -8.12
CA THR A 48 -3.95 -2.31 -9.54
C THR A 48 -4.90 -1.23 -10.06
N LEU A 49 -6.19 -1.29 -9.70
CA LEU A 49 -7.16 -0.28 -10.09
C LEU A 49 -6.82 1.10 -9.52
N ALA A 50 -6.45 1.16 -8.26
CA ALA A 50 -6.04 2.41 -7.62
C ALA A 50 -4.77 2.99 -8.26
N TYR A 51 -3.79 2.14 -8.52
CA TYR A 51 -2.55 2.53 -9.18
C TYR A 51 -2.79 3.09 -10.58
N GLU A 52 -3.60 2.41 -11.39
CA GLU A 52 -3.92 2.86 -12.74
C GLU A 52 -4.64 4.20 -12.75
N ARG A 53 -5.49 4.45 -11.75
CA ARG A 53 -6.26 5.69 -11.66
C ARG A 53 -5.41 6.86 -11.14
N VAL A 54 -4.50 6.64 -10.20
CA VAL A 54 -3.81 7.72 -9.48
C VAL A 54 -2.31 7.78 -9.77
N GLY A 55 -1.65 6.64 -9.98
CA GLY A 55 -0.23 6.59 -10.35
C GLY A 55 0.73 6.17 -9.24
N GLN A 56 0.32 6.23 -7.98
CA GLN A 56 1.06 5.66 -6.84
C GLN A 56 0.10 5.38 -5.70
N VAL A 57 0.47 4.43 -4.83
CA VAL A 57 -0.44 3.94 -3.79
C VAL A 57 0.29 3.85 -2.45
N ALA A 58 -0.33 4.36 -1.40
CA ALA A 58 0.07 4.10 -0.02
C ALA A 58 -0.77 2.95 0.51
N VAL A 59 -0.13 1.83 0.79
CA VAL A 59 -0.80 0.67 1.39
C VAL A 59 -0.67 0.80 2.90
N LEU A 60 -1.80 1.02 3.57
CA LEU A 60 -1.87 1.23 5.00
C LEU A 60 -2.31 -0.04 5.70
N VAL A 61 -1.44 -0.61 6.51
CA VAL A 61 -1.72 -1.83 7.27
C VAL A 61 -2.26 -1.44 8.63
N ARG A 62 -3.54 -1.71 8.83
CA ARG A 62 -4.24 -1.39 10.07
C ARG A 62 -3.84 -2.35 11.17
N SER A 63 -3.39 -1.81 12.30
CA SER A 63 -2.90 -2.60 13.42
C SER A 63 -4.03 -3.33 14.14
N GLN A 64 -3.80 -4.61 14.45
CA GLN A 64 -4.74 -5.47 15.16
C GLN A 64 -4.01 -6.23 16.26
N GLU A 65 -4.70 -6.54 17.34
CA GLU A 65 -4.17 -7.47 18.34
C GLU A 65 -4.06 -8.86 17.73
N TYR A 66 -3.03 -9.59 18.15
CA TYR A 66 -2.89 -10.98 17.74
C TYR A 66 -4.14 -11.77 18.08
N SER A 67 -4.59 -12.56 17.13
CA SER A 67 -5.69 -13.52 17.31
C SER A 67 -5.40 -14.69 16.38
N GLU A 68 -5.39 -15.89 16.95
CA GLU A 68 -5.09 -17.11 16.19
C GLU A 68 -5.99 -17.28 14.97
N PHE A 69 -7.26 -16.90 15.09
CA PHE A 69 -8.23 -17.10 14.01
C PHE A 69 -8.46 -15.87 13.11
N LEU A 70 -8.31 -14.67 13.67
CA LEU A 70 -8.64 -13.43 12.93
C LEU A 70 -7.40 -12.68 12.47
N ASN A 71 -6.37 -12.58 13.29
CA ASN A 71 -5.19 -11.77 13.02
C ASN A 71 -3.91 -12.51 13.40
N PRO A 72 -3.62 -13.67 12.75
CA PRO A 72 -2.45 -14.48 13.12
C PRO A 72 -1.12 -13.93 12.65
N TYR A 73 -1.12 -12.97 11.72
CA TYR A 73 0.10 -12.46 11.11
C TYR A 73 0.53 -11.14 11.71
N SER A 74 1.84 -11.00 11.99
CA SER A 74 2.44 -9.75 12.45
C SER A 74 2.50 -8.72 11.31
N TYR A 75 2.72 -7.45 11.65
CA TYR A 75 2.94 -6.42 10.64
C TYR A 75 4.10 -6.77 9.71
N THR A 76 5.20 -7.29 10.26
CA THR A 76 6.35 -7.70 9.45
C THR A 76 5.97 -8.77 8.44
N GLU A 77 5.25 -9.80 8.86
CA GLU A 77 4.78 -10.85 7.96
C GLU A 77 3.83 -10.28 6.89
N VAL A 78 2.91 -9.42 7.29
CA VAL A 78 1.96 -8.79 6.37
C VAL A 78 2.69 -7.93 5.34
N SER A 79 3.60 -7.05 5.78
CA SER A 79 4.30 -6.15 4.88
C SER A 79 5.23 -6.89 3.91
N GLU A 80 5.88 -7.95 4.37
CA GLU A 80 6.70 -8.80 3.51
C GLU A 80 5.87 -9.51 2.45
N THR A 81 4.69 -10.01 2.82
CA THR A 81 3.77 -10.66 1.89
C THR A 81 3.29 -9.69 0.81
N ILE A 82 2.93 -8.46 1.20
CA ILE A 82 2.48 -7.42 0.26
C ILE A 82 3.62 -7.05 -0.70
N GLU A 83 4.80 -6.77 -0.16
CA GLU A 83 5.95 -6.38 -0.96
C GLU A 83 6.32 -7.46 -1.97
N LYS A 84 6.38 -8.71 -1.52
CA LYS A 84 6.72 -9.84 -2.37
C LYS A 84 5.72 -10.03 -3.50
N ASP A 85 4.43 -9.96 -3.19
CA ASP A 85 3.37 -10.12 -4.19
C ASP A 85 3.39 -9.00 -5.22
N LEU A 86 3.45 -7.75 -4.78
CA LEU A 86 3.46 -6.60 -5.67
C LEU A 86 4.72 -6.54 -6.53
N THR A 87 5.88 -6.84 -5.95
CA THR A 87 7.14 -6.89 -6.68
C THR A 87 7.11 -7.98 -7.75
N LYS A 88 6.56 -9.13 -7.43
CA LYS A 88 6.37 -10.23 -8.41
C LYS A 88 5.51 -9.79 -9.60
N HIS A 89 4.58 -8.88 -9.39
CA HIS A 89 3.69 -8.38 -10.44
C HIS A 89 4.15 -7.08 -11.10
N GLY A 90 5.43 -6.72 -10.90
CA GLY A 90 6.07 -5.63 -11.63
C GLY A 90 6.02 -4.26 -10.96
N TYR A 91 5.49 -4.16 -9.75
CA TYR A 91 5.47 -2.90 -9.00
C TYR A 91 6.75 -2.74 -8.19
N ILE A 92 7.18 -1.52 -7.99
CA ILE A 92 8.46 -1.21 -7.33
C ILE A 92 8.20 -0.49 -6.02
N LEU A 93 8.68 -1.09 -4.92
CA LEU A 93 8.62 -0.47 -3.59
C LEU A 93 9.38 0.87 -3.60
N ASP A 94 8.83 1.84 -2.89
CA ASP A 94 9.36 3.21 -2.78
C ASP A 94 9.35 4.00 -4.10
N LYS A 95 8.62 3.50 -5.08
CA LYS A 95 8.31 4.20 -6.31
C LYS A 95 6.81 4.13 -6.60
N ASP A 96 6.31 2.93 -6.84
CA ASP A 96 4.91 2.71 -7.18
C ASP A 96 4.03 2.65 -5.92
N PHE A 97 4.62 2.21 -4.83
CA PHE A 97 3.90 2.07 -3.57
C PHE A 97 4.82 2.20 -2.36
N ILE A 98 4.22 2.55 -1.24
CA ILE A 98 4.81 2.45 0.09
C ILE A 98 3.89 1.62 0.97
N ILE A 99 4.44 1.02 2.02
CA ILE A 99 3.69 0.25 3.00
C ILE A 99 3.90 0.91 4.35
N LEU A 100 2.81 1.26 5.04
CA LEU A 100 2.86 1.94 6.32
C LEU A 100 2.00 1.20 7.33
N GLN A 101 2.53 1.03 8.54
CA GLN A 101 1.72 0.59 9.67
C GLN A 101 0.94 1.76 10.21
N VAL A 102 -0.36 1.59 10.39
CA VAL A 102 -1.23 2.62 10.97
C VAL A 102 -2.00 2.06 12.16
N PRO A 103 -2.50 2.92 13.05
CA PRO A 103 -3.36 2.46 14.14
C PRO A 103 -4.59 1.73 13.63
N ASN A 104 -5.36 1.13 14.54
CA ASN A 104 -6.63 0.48 14.23
C ASN A 104 -7.68 1.54 13.86
N ILE A 105 -7.55 2.12 12.68
CA ILE A 105 -8.44 3.15 12.17
C ILE A 105 -9.78 2.52 11.83
N THR A 106 -10.84 3.01 12.47
CA THR A 106 -12.21 2.54 12.26
C THR A 106 -13.15 3.62 11.77
N ASP A 107 -12.65 4.85 11.65
CA ASP A 107 -13.44 5.99 11.19
C ASP A 107 -12.60 6.84 10.25
N ILE A 108 -13.20 7.28 9.15
CA ILE A 108 -12.59 8.20 8.21
C ILE A 108 -13.42 9.47 8.22
N THR A 109 -12.89 10.53 8.82
CA THR A 109 -13.61 11.80 8.99
C THR A 109 -13.00 12.88 8.12
N TYR A 110 -13.84 13.62 7.42
CA TYR A 110 -13.40 14.79 6.68
C TYR A 110 -14.45 15.91 6.82
N GLY A 111 -13.98 17.15 6.94
CA GLY A 111 -14.87 18.31 7.06
C GLY A 111 -15.31 18.87 5.71
N ARG A 112 -14.43 18.79 4.73
CA ARG A 112 -14.66 19.26 3.37
C ARG A 112 -14.16 18.25 2.35
N LYS A 113 -14.96 17.99 1.31
CA LYS A 113 -14.58 17.09 0.23
C LYS A 113 -13.66 17.78 -0.79
N VAL A 114 -12.69 18.55 -0.31
CA VAL A 114 -11.74 19.26 -1.17
C VAL A 114 -10.46 18.44 -1.30
N GLY A 115 -10.10 18.08 -2.52
CA GLY A 115 -8.89 17.32 -2.79
C GLY A 115 -8.98 15.82 -2.54
N TYR A 116 -10.16 15.31 -2.15
CA TYR A 116 -10.34 13.88 -1.90
C TYR A 116 -11.35 13.27 -2.85
N THR A 117 -11.05 12.06 -3.30
CA THR A 117 -12.00 11.19 -3.98
C THR A 117 -12.11 9.92 -3.16
N ILE A 118 -13.32 9.52 -2.83
CA ILE A 118 -13.58 8.23 -2.16
C ILE A 118 -14.20 7.31 -3.20
N THR A 119 -13.47 6.28 -3.58
CA THR A 119 -13.85 5.38 -4.66
C THR A 119 -14.17 4.00 -4.11
N GLU A 120 -15.35 3.50 -4.42
CA GLU A 120 -15.69 2.10 -4.19
C GLU A 120 -15.44 1.33 -5.48
N GLU A 121 -14.60 0.29 -5.40
CA GLU A 121 -14.32 -0.58 -6.54
C GLU A 121 -15.19 -1.82 -6.49
N ILE A 122 -15.89 -2.08 -7.59
CA ILE A 122 -16.70 -3.28 -7.75
C ILE A 122 -15.87 -4.29 -8.54
N LEU A 123 -15.43 -5.35 -7.85
CA LEU A 123 -14.61 -6.39 -8.46
C LEU A 123 -15.49 -7.46 -9.11
N PRO A 124 -14.97 -8.18 -10.14
CA PRO A 124 -15.64 -9.36 -10.66
C PRO A 124 -15.91 -10.38 -9.54
N LYS A 125 -17.02 -11.11 -9.63
CA LYS A 125 -17.43 -12.05 -8.57
C LYS A 125 -16.36 -13.07 -8.20
N HIS A 126 -15.60 -13.56 -9.17
CA HIS A 126 -14.55 -14.55 -8.89
C HIS A 126 -13.40 -13.99 -8.04
N ILE A 127 -13.17 -12.67 -8.10
CA ILE A 127 -12.18 -11.99 -7.26
C ILE A 127 -12.83 -11.60 -5.92
N GLU A 128 -14.06 -11.08 -5.96
CA GLU A 128 -14.81 -10.66 -4.79
C GLU A 128 -15.01 -11.81 -3.79
N ASN A 129 -15.15 -13.04 -4.29
CA ASN A 129 -15.31 -14.22 -3.47
C ASN A 129 -14.02 -14.68 -2.78
N ILE A 130 -12.87 -14.12 -3.14
CA ILE A 130 -11.62 -14.39 -2.43
C ILE A 130 -11.67 -13.63 -1.12
N SER A 131 -11.49 -14.32 0.00
CA SER A 131 -11.43 -13.67 1.30
C SER A 131 -10.28 -14.21 2.15
N ALA A 132 -9.74 -13.37 3.01
CA ALA A 132 -8.70 -13.77 3.94
C ALA A 132 -9.19 -14.86 4.89
N SER A 133 -10.45 -14.81 5.31
CA SER A 133 -11.05 -15.84 6.14
C SER A 133 -11.05 -17.20 5.46
N ASN A 134 -11.39 -17.27 4.18
CA ASN A 134 -11.36 -18.51 3.43
C ASN A 134 -9.93 -19.04 3.28
N ILE A 135 -8.97 -18.17 3.06
CA ILE A 135 -7.56 -18.55 2.95
C ILE A 135 -7.04 -19.09 4.27
N ARG A 136 -7.35 -18.43 5.39
CA ARG A 136 -6.95 -18.90 6.72
C ARG A 136 -7.59 -20.25 7.05
N GLY A 137 -8.87 -20.42 6.76
CA GLY A 137 -9.58 -21.67 6.97
C GLY A 137 -8.97 -22.83 6.22
N LYS A 138 -8.54 -22.63 4.98
CA LYS A 138 -7.85 -23.65 4.18
C LYS A 138 -6.48 -24.01 4.76
N LYS A 139 -5.83 -23.05 5.39
CA LYS A 139 -4.50 -23.24 5.98
C LYS A 139 -4.58 -24.03 7.28
N ASP A 140 -5.69 -23.91 8.01
CA ASP A 140 -5.92 -24.57 9.29
C ASP A 140 -6.46 -26.00 9.13
N LEU A 141 -6.75 -26.41 7.93
CA LEU A 141 -7.13 -27.76 7.60
C LEU A 141 -5.90 -28.60 7.27
#